data_4a2f141fd6ee712badaabc82134cceb2
#
_entry.id   4a2f141fd6ee712badaabc82134cceb2
#
_cell.length_a   1.000
_cell.length_b   1.000
_cell.length_c   1.000
_cell.angle_alpha   90.00
_cell.angle_beta   90.00
_cell.angle_gamma   90.00
#
_symmetry.space_group_name_H-M   'P 1'
#
loop_
_entity.id
_entity.type
_entity.pdbx_description
1 polymer ?
#
loop_
_entity_poly.entity_id
_entity_poly.type
_entity_poly.pdbx_seq_one_letter_code
_entity_poly.pdbx_strand_id
1 'polypeptide(L)'
;MSKLYREIKGVWSKGGRLTLITGVVMIMLVLQACGNNTGSGNNGTAANGAGTNTADAAGSEASSNVPAVLNFGYIGSNKLNVPGGAEGWGLYKGIIQEELKQYGIIEVKLTGFPNGPDQTESLISGRLDFGSLGDTPAIIAYASGAKTRLIAQTSAHTVGYLIGKKDGPKTVQELKGKTIAIQKGSFMHRYVVGLLKQEGVTDYKLVHMLIPDATAALARGDVDATTNNGVAALKQIEQGYTHLDDASTHPDLLGSSATVVSEEYLAKFPDFPKVWNAAREKALADLKQHEDEYYEFLAEIGDTTPELAKQVNPISDIKDTAFTEDGTKLLEGTKNFLVEEKLAKKDFNISDWQLK
;
A
#
# COMPACT_ATOMS: atom_id res chain seq x y z
N MET A 1 23.16 43.31 21.92
CA MET A 1 24.55 42.97 22.18
C MET A 1 24.87 41.79 21.23
N SER A 2 25.24 42.01 20.04
CA SER A 2 26.52 42.50 19.43
C SER A 2 27.61 41.43 19.47
N LYS A 3 28.07 41.08 18.27
CA LYS A 3 29.24 40.27 17.93
C LYS A 3 29.06 38.76 17.99
N LEU A 4 28.58 38.19 16.89
CA LEU A 4 29.19 37.05 16.19
C LEU A 4 28.48 36.80 14.83
N TYR A 5 28.48 37.83 13.99
CA TYR A 5 27.94 37.72 12.61
C TYR A 5 28.89 38.50 11.67
N ARG A 6 30.10 37.97 11.49
CA ARG A 6 31.02 38.40 10.41
C ARG A 6 32.21 37.43 10.37
N GLU A 7 32.27 36.79 9.32
CA GLU A 7 33.40 36.10 8.68
C GLU A 7 32.99 34.71 8.17
N ILE A 8 32.59 34.69 6.95
CA ILE A 8 33.12 33.85 5.87
C ILE A 8 32.49 34.35 4.57
N LYS A 9 33.06 35.44 4.01
CA LYS A 9 33.03 35.76 2.59
C LYS A 9 34.47 35.76 2.13
N GLY A 10 34.76 34.93 1.16
CA GLY A 10 35.96 35.06 0.34
C GLY A 10 36.78 33.79 0.22
N VAL A 11 36.53 33.02 -0.82
CA VAL A 11 37.56 32.51 -1.74
C VAL A 11 36.84 31.96 -2.97
N TRP A 12 36.69 32.81 -3.95
CA TRP A 12 36.52 32.43 -5.36
C TRP A 12 37.71 33.00 -6.13
N SER A 13 38.59 32.15 -6.60
CA SER A 13 39.38 32.48 -7.79
C SER A 13 40.03 31.25 -8.41
N LYS A 14 39.68 31.06 -9.68
CA LYS A 14 40.52 30.66 -10.83
C LYS A 14 41.00 29.20 -10.96
N GLY A 15 40.42 28.48 -11.91
CA GLY A 15 41.16 28.13 -13.12
C GLY A 15 41.93 26.80 -13.09
N GLY A 16 41.49 25.85 -13.91
CA GLY A 16 42.28 24.65 -14.22
C GLY A 16 41.52 23.68 -15.13
N ARG A 17 41.55 23.88 -16.43
CA ARG A 17 41.28 22.83 -17.44
C ARG A 17 42.41 21.79 -17.38
N LEU A 18 42.07 20.53 -17.28
CA LEU A 18 42.90 19.44 -17.77
C LEU A 18 42.11 18.19 -18.13
N THR A 19 41.96 18.00 -19.42
CA THR A 19 42.11 16.78 -20.25
C THR A 19 41.76 15.40 -19.75
N LEU A 20 40.93 14.76 -20.57
CA LEU A 20 40.69 13.32 -20.77
C LEU A 20 41.93 12.43 -20.55
N ILE A 21 41.73 11.27 -19.91
CA ILE A 21 42.41 10.03 -20.31
C ILE A 21 41.39 8.89 -20.18
N THR A 22 41.08 8.33 -21.32
CA THR A 22 40.46 7.05 -21.61
C THR A 22 41.32 5.91 -21.09
N GLY A 23 40.71 5.00 -20.34
CA GLY A 23 41.35 3.74 -19.95
C GLY A 23 40.32 2.60 -20.03
N VAL A 24 40.20 2.04 -21.23
CA VAL A 24 39.55 0.76 -21.51
C VAL A 24 40.49 -0.34 -21.00
N VAL A 25 40.05 -1.14 -20.04
CA VAL A 25 40.67 -2.43 -19.75
C VAL A 25 39.62 -3.51 -19.97
N MET A 26 39.80 -4.14 -21.12
CA MET A 26 39.18 -5.37 -21.56
C MET A 26 39.92 -6.52 -20.90
N ILE A 27 39.26 -7.36 -20.12
CA ILE A 27 39.77 -8.68 -19.75
C ILE A 27 38.78 -9.72 -20.25
N MET A 28 39.25 -10.39 -21.30
CA MET A 28 38.63 -11.59 -21.86
C MET A 28 39.09 -12.84 -21.13
N LEU A 29 38.21 -13.82 -21.09
CA LEU A 29 38.37 -15.25 -21.22
C LEU A 29 39.06 -16.02 -20.06
N VAL A 30 38.42 -17.10 -19.62
CA VAL A 30 38.68 -18.45 -20.18
C VAL A 30 37.52 -19.39 -19.89
N LEU A 31 36.93 -19.94 -20.97
CA LEU A 31 36.17 -21.17 -20.99
C LEU A 31 37.17 -22.36 -20.91
N GLN A 32 36.91 -23.31 -20.02
CA GLN A 32 37.36 -24.69 -20.28
C GLN A 32 36.26 -25.67 -19.97
N ALA A 33 35.88 -26.37 -21.00
CA ALA A 33 35.02 -27.52 -21.07
C ALA A 33 35.80 -28.82 -20.90
N CYS A 34 35.03 -29.89 -20.68
CA CYS A 34 35.31 -31.29 -20.91
C CYS A 34 35.89 -32.15 -19.78
N GLY A 35 35.12 -33.19 -19.51
CA GLY A 35 35.57 -34.39 -18.83
C GLY A 35 34.45 -35.40 -18.67
N ASN A 36 34.14 -36.08 -19.78
CA ASN A 36 33.29 -37.27 -19.86
C ASN A 36 34.00 -38.45 -19.22
N ASN A 37 33.35 -39.24 -18.37
CA ASN A 37 33.72 -40.66 -18.29
C ASN A 37 32.55 -41.53 -17.86
N THR A 38 32.23 -42.44 -18.76
CA THR A 38 31.36 -43.59 -18.69
C THR A 38 32.02 -44.72 -17.87
N GLY A 39 31.20 -45.43 -17.08
CA GLY A 39 31.64 -46.64 -16.37
C GLY A 39 30.45 -47.47 -15.90
N SER A 40 30.17 -48.47 -16.65
CA SER A 40 29.16 -49.56 -16.58
C SER A 40 29.47 -50.57 -15.45
N GLY A 41 28.40 -51.23 -14.95
CA GLY A 41 28.53 -52.60 -14.40
C GLY A 41 27.76 -52.82 -13.08
N ASN A 42 26.60 -53.32 -13.13
CA ASN A 42 26.08 -54.69 -13.04
C ASN A 42 25.83 -55.26 -11.60
N ASN A 43 24.55 -55.65 -11.41
CA ASN A 43 23.99 -56.86 -10.74
C ASN A 43 24.21 -57.13 -9.24
N GLY A 44 23.08 -57.39 -8.59
CA GLY A 44 23.00 -58.37 -7.52
C GLY A 44 21.85 -58.28 -6.54
N THR A 45 20.72 -58.88 -6.92
CA THR A 45 19.84 -59.81 -6.16
C THR A 45 19.31 -59.48 -4.74
N ALA A 46 18.01 -59.55 -4.65
CA ALA A 46 17.01 -59.70 -3.65
C ALA A 46 17.40 -60.32 -2.26
N ALA A 47 16.71 -59.82 -1.20
CA ALA A 47 16.02 -60.68 -0.24
C ALA A 47 15.08 -59.87 0.67
N ASN A 48 13.93 -60.47 0.94
CA ASN A 48 12.79 -60.12 1.79
C ASN A 48 13.12 -59.79 3.26
N GLY A 49 12.24 -58.93 3.84
CA GLY A 49 12.11 -58.83 5.29
C GLY A 49 10.95 -57.94 5.71
N ALA A 50 9.91 -58.56 6.11
CA ALA A 50 8.66 -58.20 6.76
C ALA A 50 8.53 -56.87 7.53
N GLY A 51 7.38 -56.29 7.42
CA GLY A 51 6.63 -55.24 7.99
C GLY A 51 6.78 -54.90 9.48
N THR A 52 6.56 -53.62 9.72
CA THR A 52 5.83 -53.13 10.89
C THR A 52 5.12 -51.83 10.50
N ASN A 53 3.80 -51.85 10.66
CA ASN A 53 2.93 -50.67 10.59
C ASN A 53 3.33 -49.70 11.69
N THR A 54 3.62 -48.45 11.30
CA THR A 54 3.53 -47.31 12.21
C THR A 54 2.63 -46.26 11.54
N ALA A 55 1.71 -45.80 12.35
CA ALA A 55 0.60 -44.94 12.04
C ALA A 55 1.03 -43.64 11.31
N ASP A 56 0.23 -43.30 10.31
CA ASP A 56 0.22 -42.01 9.62
C ASP A 56 0.07 -40.87 10.63
N ALA A 57 1.17 -40.14 10.86
CA ALA A 57 1.09 -38.76 11.22
C ALA A 57 1.00 -38.01 9.87
N ALA A 58 -0.20 -37.53 9.54
CA ALA A 58 -0.41 -36.61 8.44
C ALA A 58 0.33 -35.30 8.75
N GLY A 59 1.64 -35.30 8.55
CA GLY A 59 2.43 -34.10 8.40
C GLY A 59 2.07 -33.48 7.06
N SER A 60 1.44 -32.32 7.06
CA SER A 60 1.30 -31.45 5.91
C SER A 60 2.68 -31.35 5.25
N GLU A 61 2.85 -31.96 4.08
CA GLU A 61 4.02 -31.71 3.24
C GLU A 61 3.98 -30.23 2.87
N ALA A 62 4.81 -29.42 3.53
CA ALA A 62 5.03 -28.04 3.17
C ALA A 62 5.49 -28.04 1.71
N SER A 63 4.69 -27.45 0.84
CA SER A 63 4.96 -27.31 -0.60
C SER A 63 6.38 -26.75 -0.77
N SER A 64 7.26 -27.50 -1.45
CA SER A 64 8.68 -27.17 -1.66
C SER A 64 8.92 -25.89 -2.49
N ASN A 65 7.85 -25.15 -2.85
CA ASN A 65 7.89 -23.98 -3.72
C ASN A 65 7.51 -22.66 -3.05
N VAL A 66 7.16 -22.64 -1.77
CA VAL A 66 6.83 -21.39 -1.06
C VAL A 66 8.08 -20.54 -0.91
N PRO A 67 8.12 -19.28 -1.42
CA PRO A 67 9.29 -18.41 -1.25
C PRO A 67 9.54 -18.11 0.23
N ALA A 68 10.82 -18.20 0.64
CA ALA A 68 11.24 -17.91 2.02
C ALA A 68 11.07 -16.42 2.40
N VAL A 69 11.06 -15.52 1.42
CA VAL A 69 10.85 -14.07 1.59
C VAL A 69 9.53 -13.69 0.94
N LEU A 70 8.71 -12.95 1.68
CA LEU A 70 7.45 -12.39 1.23
C LEU A 70 7.58 -10.87 1.11
N ASN A 71 7.47 -10.32 -0.10
CA ASN A 71 7.59 -8.89 -0.36
C ASN A 71 6.21 -8.22 -0.26
N PHE A 72 5.99 -7.47 0.81
CA PHE A 72 4.73 -6.79 1.11
C PHE A 72 4.83 -5.28 0.93
N GLY A 73 3.94 -4.72 0.10
CA GLY A 73 3.79 -3.28 -0.10
C GLY A 73 2.64 -2.69 0.71
N TYR A 74 2.82 -1.48 1.24
CA TYR A 74 1.76 -0.73 1.92
C TYR A 74 1.83 0.76 1.59
N ILE A 75 0.73 1.50 1.84
CA ILE A 75 0.70 2.96 1.63
C ILE A 75 1.16 3.65 2.91
N GLY A 76 2.17 4.49 2.78
CA GLY A 76 2.74 5.28 3.86
C GLY A 76 4.26 5.18 3.94
N SER A 77 4.81 6.00 4.81
CA SER A 77 6.23 5.99 5.19
C SER A 77 6.31 6.45 6.64
N ASN A 78 6.88 5.64 7.49
CA ASN A 78 7.08 5.95 8.90
C ASN A 78 8.39 5.31 9.41
N LYS A 79 8.83 5.72 10.59
CA LYS A 79 10.12 5.28 11.15
C LYS A 79 10.19 3.79 11.49
N LEU A 80 9.05 3.14 11.74
CA LEU A 80 9.00 1.70 12.02
C LEU A 80 8.88 0.86 10.74
N ASN A 81 8.64 1.50 9.59
CA ASN A 81 8.43 0.85 8.30
C ASN A 81 7.36 -0.26 8.35
N VAL A 82 6.21 0.03 8.97
CA VAL A 82 5.07 -0.89 9.08
C VAL A 82 3.77 -0.18 8.70
N PRO A 83 2.75 -0.88 8.15
CA PRO A 83 1.42 -0.30 7.95
C PRO A 83 0.70 -0.04 9.29
N GLY A 84 -0.48 0.58 9.25
CA GLY A 84 -1.44 0.57 10.35
C GLY A 84 -2.36 -0.65 10.30
N GLY A 85 -3.40 -0.63 11.14
CA GLY A 85 -4.42 -1.68 11.19
C GLY A 85 -3.93 -3.00 11.79
N ALA A 86 -4.75 -4.05 11.66
CA ALA A 86 -4.44 -5.37 12.22
C ALA A 86 -3.17 -6.00 11.58
N GLU A 87 -2.95 -5.75 10.31
CA GLU A 87 -1.75 -6.22 9.59
C GLU A 87 -0.48 -5.60 10.17
N GLY A 88 -0.49 -4.28 10.37
CA GLY A 88 0.64 -3.56 10.95
C GLY A 88 0.90 -3.92 12.40
N TRP A 89 -0.16 -4.04 13.20
CA TRP A 89 -0.06 -4.51 14.57
C TRP A 89 0.54 -5.91 14.64
N GLY A 90 0.01 -6.84 13.85
CA GLY A 90 0.49 -8.23 13.82
C GLY A 90 1.95 -8.34 13.37
N LEU A 91 2.38 -7.51 12.43
CA LEU A 91 3.78 -7.41 12.00
C LEU A 91 4.66 -6.78 13.10
N TYR A 92 4.19 -5.74 13.77
CA TYR A 92 4.90 -5.09 14.88
C TYR A 92 5.09 -6.02 16.08
N LYS A 93 4.06 -6.80 16.43
CA LYS A 93 4.11 -7.77 17.53
C LYS A 93 4.76 -9.12 17.15
N GLY A 94 5.09 -9.35 15.88
CA GLY A 94 5.67 -10.61 15.39
C GLY A 94 4.65 -11.74 15.19
N ILE A 95 3.36 -11.51 15.42
CA ILE A 95 2.29 -12.51 15.32
C ILE A 95 2.19 -13.07 13.89
N ILE A 96 2.19 -12.19 12.89
CA ILE A 96 2.09 -12.59 11.48
C ILE A 96 3.32 -13.39 11.06
N GLN A 97 4.53 -12.97 11.45
CA GLN A 97 5.76 -13.67 11.13
C GLN A 97 5.78 -15.10 11.69
N GLU A 98 5.32 -15.29 12.93
CA GLU A 98 5.26 -16.63 13.54
C GLU A 98 4.27 -17.54 12.79
N GLU A 99 3.11 -17.03 12.39
CA GLU A 99 2.14 -17.80 11.60
C GLU A 99 2.70 -18.19 10.22
N LEU A 100 3.40 -17.28 9.56
CA LEU A 100 3.94 -17.52 8.22
C LEU A 100 5.13 -18.48 8.21
N LYS A 101 5.92 -18.56 9.30
CA LYS A 101 7.04 -19.51 9.43
C LYS A 101 6.62 -20.97 9.28
N GLN A 102 5.42 -21.32 9.69
CA GLN A 102 4.88 -22.70 9.57
C GLN A 102 4.78 -23.14 8.09
N TYR A 103 4.75 -22.19 7.16
CA TYR A 103 4.65 -22.41 5.72
C TYR A 103 5.97 -22.18 4.99
N GLY A 104 7.08 -21.95 5.73
CA GLY A 104 8.41 -21.72 5.16
C GLY A 104 8.74 -20.28 4.83
N ILE A 105 7.85 -19.31 5.12
CA ILE A 105 8.14 -17.88 4.98
C ILE A 105 8.87 -17.42 6.24
N ILE A 106 10.16 -17.10 6.10
CA ILE A 106 11.03 -16.73 7.22
C ILE A 106 11.26 -15.22 7.33
N GLU A 107 10.92 -14.45 6.29
CA GLU A 107 11.05 -13.00 6.26
C GLU A 107 9.85 -12.35 5.57
N VAL A 108 9.29 -11.31 6.16
CA VAL A 108 8.33 -10.39 5.52
C VAL A 108 9.04 -9.07 5.28
N LYS A 109 9.40 -8.81 4.02
CA LYS A 109 10.06 -7.57 3.61
C LYS A 109 9.03 -6.50 3.31
N LEU A 110 9.01 -5.44 4.11
CA LEU A 110 8.04 -4.35 4.01
C LEU A 110 8.57 -3.20 3.15
N THR A 111 7.72 -2.67 2.27
CA THR A 111 8.02 -1.50 1.46
C THR A 111 6.85 -0.51 1.52
N GLY A 112 7.11 0.68 2.07
CA GLY A 112 6.15 1.79 2.09
C GLY A 112 6.15 2.56 0.77
N PHE A 113 4.95 2.94 0.29
CA PHE A 113 4.76 3.69 -0.94
C PHE A 113 4.05 5.02 -0.66
N PRO A 114 4.40 6.09 -1.39
CA PRO A 114 3.76 7.39 -1.22
C PRO A 114 2.32 7.42 -1.75
N ASN A 115 1.93 6.47 -2.60
CA ASN A 115 0.61 6.39 -3.22
C ASN A 115 0.33 5.00 -3.80
N GLY A 116 -0.96 4.75 -4.11
CA GLY A 116 -1.41 3.48 -4.68
C GLY A 116 -0.90 3.18 -6.11
N PRO A 117 -0.87 4.14 -7.03
CA PRO A 117 -0.29 3.93 -8.36
C PRO A 117 1.15 3.41 -8.32
N ASP A 118 2.05 4.00 -7.52
CA ASP A 118 3.44 3.54 -7.41
C ASP A 118 3.54 2.11 -6.83
N GLN A 119 2.66 1.78 -5.87
CA GLN A 119 2.57 0.43 -5.33
C GLN A 119 2.07 -0.56 -6.38
N THR A 120 1.04 -0.21 -7.17
CA THR A 120 0.53 -1.10 -8.23
C THR A 120 1.57 -1.34 -9.33
N GLU A 121 2.36 -0.36 -9.70
CA GLU A 121 3.50 -0.54 -10.61
C GLU A 121 4.53 -1.53 -10.06
N SER A 122 4.76 -1.50 -8.74
CA SER A 122 5.68 -2.45 -8.09
C SER A 122 5.12 -3.87 -8.04
N LEU A 123 3.79 -4.04 -7.88
CA LEU A 123 3.12 -5.34 -8.02
C LEU A 123 3.19 -5.86 -9.46
N ILE A 124 2.88 -5.02 -10.45
CA ILE A 124 2.90 -5.39 -11.88
C ILE A 124 4.30 -5.79 -12.33
N SER A 125 5.33 -5.13 -11.82
CA SER A 125 6.73 -5.43 -12.16
C SER A 125 7.34 -6.60 -11.38
N GLY A 126 6.58 -7.28 -10.50
CA GLY A 126 7.04 -8.41 -9.71
C GLY A 126 8.02 -8.06 -8.58
N ARG A 127 8.13 -6.76 -8.22
CA ARG A 127 8.92 -6.33 -7.05
C ARG A 127 8.20 -6.58 -5.72
N LEU A 128 6.89 -6.72 -5.77
CA LEU A 128 6.05 -7.10 -4.64
C LEU A 128 5.31 -8.40 -4.97
N ASP A 129 5.15 -9.23 -3.97
CA ASP A 129 4.31 -10.43 -4.05
C ASP A 129 2.85 -10.09 -3.79
N PHE A 130 2.60 -9.19 -2.82
CA PHE A 130 1.27 -8.68 -2.50
C PHE A 130 1.35 -7.29 -1.85
N GLY A 131 0.17 -6.66 -1.64
CA GLY A 131 0.13 -5.35 -1.02
C GLY A 131 -1.25 -4.95 -0.52
N SER A 132 -1.26 -4.09 0.50
CA SER A 132 -2.45 -3.43 1.03
C SER A 132 -2.45 -1.96 0.60
N LEU A 133 -3.52 -1.54 -0.11
CA LEU A 133 -3.64 -0.20 -0.70
C LEU A 133 -5.12 0.23 -0.74
N GLY A 134 -5.39 1.40 -1.29
CA GLY A 134 -6.77 1.86 -1.50
C GLY A 134 -7.49 1.11 -2.63
N ASP A 135 -8.82 1.05 -2.55
CA ASP A 135 -9.70 0.45 -3.56
C ASP A 135 -9.47 0.99 -4.98
N THR A 136 -9.45 2.29 -5.10
CA THR A 136 -9.37 3.01 -6.39
C THR A 136 -8.14 2.62 -7.22
N PRO A 137 -6.88 2.70 -6.72
CA PRO A 137 -5.72 2.28 -7.50
C PRO A 137 -5.71 0.78 -7.79
N ALA A 138 -6.19 -0.06 -6.86
CA ALA A 138 -6.26 -1.50 -7.05
C ALA A 138 -7.25 -1.87 -8.18
N ILE A 139 -8.44 -1.25 -8.20
CA ILE A 139 -9.45 -1.43 -9.25
C ILE A 139 -8.92 -0.93 -10.60
N ILE A 140 -8.31 0.26 -10.65
CA ILE A 140 -7.74 0.82 -11.89
C ILE A 140 -6.65 -0.11 -12.45
N ALA A 141 -5.78 -0.65 -11.60
CA ALA A 141 -4.74 -1.58 -12.02
C ALA A 141 -5.34 -2.87 -12.59
N TYR A 142 -6.29 -3.50 -11.89
CA TYR A 142 -6.95 -4.71 -12.36
C TYR A 142 -7.71 -4.48 -13.68
N ALA A 143 -8.50 -3.41 -13.77
CA ALA A 143 -9.19 -3.01 -15.00
C ALA A 143 -8.23 -2.71 -16.17
N SER A 144 -6.97 -2.41 -15.88
CA SER A 144 -5.90 -2.23 -16.88
C SER A 144 -5.19 -3.53 -17.25
N GLY A 145 -5.55 -4.67 -16.62
CA GLY A 145 -5.00 -6.00 -16.92
C GLY A 145 -3.89 -6.45 -15.98
N ALA A 146 -3.71 -5.79 -14.82
CA ALA A 146 -2.80 -6.28 -13.80
C ALA A 146 -3.21 -7.69 -13.33
N LYS A 147 -2.22 -8.59 -13.25
CA LYS A 147 -2.39 -9.98 -12.84
C LYS A 147 -2.39 -10.08 -11.32
N THR A 148 -3.48 -9.62 -10.70
CA THR A 148 -3.66 -9.60 -9.25
C THR A 148 -5.00 -10.19 -8.86
N ARG A 149 -5.11 -10.69 -7.63
CA ARG A 149 -6.35 -11.17 -7.03
C ARG A 149 -6.58 -10.46 -5.70
N LEU A 150 -7.82 -10.06 -5.45
CA LEU A 150 -8.23 -9.43 -4.20
C LEU A 150 -8.46 -10.50 -3.13
N ILE A 151 -7.76 -10.41 -2.00
CA ILE A 151 -7.81 -11.41 -0.93
C ILE A 151 -8.40 -10.89 0.38
N ALA A 152 -8.48 -9.55 0.55
CA ALA A 152 -9.17 -8.94 1.68
C ALA A 152 -9.54 -7.48 1.41
N GLN A 153 -10.58 -7.01 2.10
CA GLN A 153 -10.96 -5.62 2.27
C GLN A 153 -11.06 -5.34 3.78
N THR A 154 -9.96 -4.89 4.37
CA THR A 154 -9.79 -4.81 5.83
C THR A 154 -10.39 -3.56 6.45
N SER A 155 -10.73 -2.56 5.62
CA SER A 155 -11.48 -1.34 6.00
C SER A 155 -12.41 -0.92 4.86
N ALA A 156 -13.58 -0.42 5.22
CA ALA A 156 -14.58 0.11 4.28
C ALA A 156 -15.06 1.52 4.68
N HIS A 157 -14.28 2.24 5.49
CA HIS A 157 -14.63 3.54 6.04
C HIS A 157 -13.42 4.50 6.08
N THR A 158 -12.81 4.74 4.90
CA THR A 158 -11.73 5.71 4.81
C THR A 158 -12.30 7.08 4.42
N VAL A 159 -12.08 8.08 5.29
CA VAL A 159 -12.57 9.45 5.08
C VAL A 159 -11.47 10.29 4.43
N GLY A 160 -11.78 10.87 3.27
CA GLY A 160 -10.99 11.91 2.64
C GLY A 160 -11.56 13.28 2.95
N TYR A 161 -10.70 14.27 3.12
CA TYR A 161 -11.07 15.66 3.39
C TYR A 161 -10.70 16.53 2.21
N LEU A 162 -11.58 17.44 1.83
CA LEU A 162 -11.31 18.52 0.87
C LEU A 162 -11.04 19.79 1.66
N ILE A 163 -9.83 20.32 1.52
CA ILE A 163 -9.29 21.41 2.34
C ILE A 163 -8.95 22.59 1.47
N GLY A 164 -9.59 23.73 1.71
CA GLY A 164 -9.32 25.01 1.07
C GLY A 164 -8.21 25.81 1.75
N LYS A 165 -7.54 26.69 1.02
CA LYS A 165 -6.58 27.65 1.58
C LYS A 165 -7.26 28.60 2.59
N LYS A 166 -6.51 29.16 3.55
CA LYS A 166 -7.03 29.92 4.68
C LYS A 166 -8.00 31.07 4.30
N ASP A 167 -7.67 31.88 3.33
CA ASP A 167 -8.49 32.99 2.85
C ASP A 167 -9.13 32.70 1.49
N GLY A 168 -9.32 31.42 1.19
CA GLY A 168 -9.86 30.94 -0.08
C GLY A 168 -11.33 30.56 -0.01
N PRO A 169 -11.73 29.58 -0.88
CA PRO A 169 -13.10 29.08 -0.94
C PRO A 169 -13.59 28.62 0.43
N LYS A 170 -14.87 28.87 0.71
CA LYS A 170 -15.56 28.48 1.96
C LYS A 170 -16.57 27.37 1.74
N THR A 171 -16.96 27.14 0.48
CA THR A 171 -17.90 26.11 0.07
C THR A 171 -17.36 25.36 -1.16
N VAL A 172 -17.91 24.19 -1.42
CA VAL A 172 -17.57 23.39 -2.62
C VAL A 172 -17.94 24.16 -3.89
N GLN A 173 -19.04 24.91 -3.91
CA GLN A 173 -19.50 25.69 -5.06
C GLN A 173 -18.52 26.82 -5.43
N GLU A 174 -17.80 27.36 -4.46
CA GLU A 174 -16.76 28.39 -4.69
C GLU A 174 -15.49 27.84 -5.35
N LEU A 175 -15.40 26.51 -5.54
CA LEU A 175 -14.35 25.87 -6.30
C LEU A 175 -14.51 26.03 -7.83
N LYS A 176 -15.61 26.61 -8.29
CA LYS A 176 -15.78 26.94 -9.71
C LYS A 176 -14.67 27.88 -10.19
N GLY A 177 -13.99 27.49 -11.27
CA GLY A 177 -12.83 28.20 -11.84
C GLY A 177 -11.54 28.06 -11.04
N LYS A 178 -11.51 27.22 -9.98
CA LYS A 178 -10.37 27.07 -9.07
C LYS A 178 -9.47 25.89 -9.44
N THR A 179 -8.26 25.92 -8.87
CA THR A 179 -7.28 24.85 -9.02
C THR A 179 -7.23 24.01 -7.75
N ILE A 180 -7.43 22.70 -7.93
CA ILE A 180 -7.45 21.72 -6.84
C ILE A 180 -6.28 20.74 -7.04
N ALA A 181 -5.40 20.61 -6.04
CA ALA A 181 -4.32 19.64 -6.05
C ALA A 181 -4.81 18.27 -5.53
N ILE A 182 -4.58 17.21 -6.31
CA ILE A 182 -4.98 15.84 -5.95
C ILE A 182 -3.90 14.83 -6.36
N GLN A 183 -3.88 13.69 -5.69
CA GLN A 183 -3.14 12.52 -6.18
C GLN A 183 -3.98 11.77 -7.23
N LYS A 184 -3.65 11.92 -8.52
CA LYS A 184 -4.37 11.19 -9.58
C LYS A 184 -4.29 9.68 -9.37
N GLY A 185 -5.43 9.00 -9.59
CA GLY A 185 -5.54 7.54 -9.42
C GLY A 185 -5.67 7.06 -7.98
N SER A 186 -5.74 7.97 -7.00
CA SER A 186 -6.03 7.64 -5.61
C SER A 186 -7.54 7.67 -5.32
N PHE A 187 -7.94 7.13 -4.15
CA PHE A 187 -9.30 7.27 -3.67
C PHE A 187 -9.71 8.75 -3.48
N MET A 188 -8.81 9.61 -3.04
CA MET A 188 -9.08 11.06 -2.91
C MET A 188 -9.34 11.75 -4.26
N HIS A 189 -8.72 11.28 -5.36
CA HIS A 189 -9.09 11.72 -6.70
C HIS A 189 -10.53 11.36 -7.04
N ARG A 190 -10.94 10.11 -6.78
CA ARG A 190 -12.32 9.64 -6.97
C ARG A 190 -13.30 10.45 -6.11
N TYR A 191 -13.00 10.64 -4.84
CA TYR A 191 -13.82 11.44 -3.92
C TYR A 191 -14.07 12.84 -4.45
N VAL A 192 -13.02 13.59 -4.82
CA VAL A 192 -13.18 14.97 -5.32
C VAL A 192 -13.99 15.02 -6.62
N VAL A 193 -13.73 14.13 -7.58
CA VAL A 193 -14.49 14.09 -8.84
C VAL A 193 -15.96 13.77 -8.56
N GLY A 194 -16.23 12.81 -7.68
CA GLY A 194 -17.60 12.46 -7.27
C GLY A 194 -18.32 13.58 -6.55
N LEU A 195 -17.66 14.22 -5.58
CA LEU A 195 -18.21 15.36 -4.84
C LEU A 195 -18.53 16.53 -5.79
N LEU A 196 -17.60 16.97 -6.63
CA LEU A 196 -17.84 18.08 -7.55
C LEU A 196 -18.97 17.78 -8.53
N LYS A 197 -19.10 16.51 -8.97
CA LYS A 197 -20.22 16.06 -9.81
C LYS A 197 -21.55 16.14 -9.06
N GLN A 198 -21.62 15.66 -7.80
CA GLN A 198 -22.84 15.74 -6.96
C GLN A 198 -23.24 17.19 -6.69
N GLU A 199 -22.27 18.07 -6.47
CA GLU A 199 -22.47 19.51 -6.20
C GLU A 199 -22.67 20.36 -7.47
N GLY A 200 -22.64 19.75 -8.67
CA GLY A 200 -22.84 20.43 -9.95
C GLY A 200 -21.71 21.38 -10.36
N VAL A 201 -20.54 21.26 -9.76
CA VAL A 201 -19.35 22.07 -10.11
C VAL A 201 -18.64 21.41 -11.27
N THR A 202 -18.68 22.01 -12.45
CA THR A 202 -18.10 21.46 -13.69
C THR A 202 -16.88 22.21 -14.22
N ASP A 203 -16.69 23.47 -13.80
CA ASP A 203 -15.57 24.32 -14.20
C ASP A 203 -14.53 24.34 -13.07
N TYR A 204 -13.50 23.52 -13.16
CA TYR A 204 -12.40 23.45 -12.23
C TYR A 204 -11.15 22.85 -12.90
N LYS A 205 -9.98 23.04 -12.28
CA LYS A 205 -8.72 22.46 -12.75
C LYS A 205 -8.14 21.50 -11.70
N LEU A 206 -7.96 20.23 -12.07
CA LEU A 206 -7.24 19.26 -11.24
C LEU A 206 -5.76 19.23 -11.64
N VAL A 207 -4.87 19.39 -10.66
CA VAL A 207 -3.42 19.24 -10.83
C VAL A 207 -2.93 18.05 -9.99
N HIS A 208 -2.06 17.23 -10.58
CA HIS A 208 -1.46 16.11 -9.86
C HIS A 208 -0.32 16.58 -8.96
N MET A 209 -0.43 16.30 -7.67
CA MET A 209 0.65 16.49 -6.69
C MET A 209 0.58 15.38 -5.63
N LEU A 210 1.73 15.00 -5.09
CA LEU A 210 1.78 14.19 -3.86
C LEU A 210 1.33 15.04 -2.67
N ILE A 211 0.84 14.40 -1.61
CA ILE A 211 0.26 15.11 -0.45
C ILE A 211 1.21 16.15 0.14
N PRO A 212 2.51 15.89 0.38
CA PRO A 212 3.42 16.91 0.91
C PRO A 212 3.54 18.13 0.00
N ASP A 213 3.65 17.92 -1.33
CA ASP A 213 3.76 19.00 -2.32
C ASP A 213 2.45 19.79 -2.44
N ALA A 214 1.30 19.10 -2.43
CA ALA A 214 -0.02 19.71 -2.44
C ALA A 214 -0.27 20.56 -1.18
N THR A 215 0.13 20.07 -0.01
CA THR A 215 0.07 20.82 1.25
C THR A 215 0.93 22.07 1.20
N ALA A 216 2.15 21.99 0.68
CA ALA A 216 3.04 23.12 0.51
C ALA A 216 2.50 24.13 -0.53
N ALA A 217 1.95 23.66 -1.64
CA ALA A 217 1.33 24.49 -2.67
C ALA A 217 0.09 25.23 -2.14
N LEU A 218 -0.74 24.56 -1.33
CA LEU A 218 -1.88 25.18 -0.65
C LEU A 218 -1.43 26.30 0.31
N ALA A 219 -0.38 26.03 1.08
CA ALA A 219 0.17 27.02 2.02
C ALA A 219 0.72 28.28 1.34
N ARG A 220 1.30 28.14 0.14
CA ARG A 220 1.75 29.27 -0.68
C ARG A 220 0.64 29.96 -1.47
N GLY A 221 -0.55 29.33 -1.55
CA GLY A 221 -1.66 29.83 -2.37
C GLY A 221 -1.55 29.50 -3.88
N ASP A 222 -0.63 28.62 -4.27
CA ASP A 222 -0.47 28.15 -5.66
C ASP A 222 -1.66 27.33 -6.15
N VAL A 223 -2.40 26.72 -5.22
CA VAL A 223 -3.66 26.04 -5.45
C VAL A 223 -4.71 26.53 -4.46
N ASP A 224 -6.00 26.40 -4.82
CA ASP A 224 -7.11 26.90 -4.01
C ASP A 224 -7.62 25.86 -3.00
N ALA A 225 -7.47 24.58 -3.32
CA ALA A 225 -7.82 23.46 -2.43
C ALA A 225 -6.92 22.25 -2.69
N THR A 226 -6.88 21.36 -1.71
CA THR A 226 -6.23 20.05 -1.81
C THR A 226 -7.00 19.01 -1.02
N THR A 227 -6.61 17.74 -1.17
CA THR A 227 -7.15 16.63 -0.37
C THR A 227 -6.12 16.14 0.64
N ASN A 228 -6.60 15.70 1.78
CA ASN A 228 -5.82 15.02 2.78
C ASN A 228 -6.70 13.98 3.52
N ASN A 229 -6.14 13.21 4.43
CA ASN A 229 -6.88 12.24 5.24
C ASN A 229 -6.33 12.16 6.67
N GLY A 230 -7.11 11.55 7.55
CA GLY A 230 -6.72 11.23 8.90
C GLY A 230 -6.16 12.42 9.68
N VAL A 231 -5.12 12.16 10.48
CA VAL A 231 -4.45 13.13 11.35
C VAL A 231 -3.98 14.38 10.59
N ALA A 232 -3.43 14.19 9.39
CA ALA A 232 -2.89 15.32 8.62
C ALA A 232 -3.98 16.31 8.20
N ALA A 233 -5.18 15.82 7.85
CA ALA A 233 -6.33 16.67 7.54
C ALA A 233 -6.78 17.48 8.76
N LEU A 234 -6.93 16.83 9.91
CA LEU A 234 -7.37 17.48 11.14
C LEU A 234 -6.36 18.55 11.58
N LYS A 235 -5.06 18.27 11.54
CA LYS A 235 -4.01 19.24 11.82
C LYS A 235 -4.07 20.47 10.90
N GLN A 236 -4.39 20.30 9.61
CA GLN A 236 -4.56 21.44 8.71
C GLN A 236 -5.78 22.29 9.08
N ILE A 237 -6.90 21.65 9.43
CA ILE A 237 -8.12 22.34 9.86
C ILE A 237 -7.85 23.14 11.17
N GLU A 238 -7.17 22.55 12.15
CA GLU A 238 -6.75 23.22 13.39
C GLU A 238 -5.82 24.40 13.12
N GLN A 239 -4.99 24.34 12.09
CA GLN A 239 -4.12 25.44 11.64
C GLN A 239 -4.89 26.55 10.92
N GLY A 240 -6.20 26.47 10.77
CA GLY A 240 -7.09 27.46 10.18
C GLY A 240 -7.24 27.36 8.66
N TYR A 241 -6.91 26.23 8.04
CA TYR A 241 -7.33 25.94 6.67
C TYR A 241 -8.83 25.64 6.63
N THR A 242 -9.48 25.95 5.52
CA THR A 242 -10.92 25.77 5.40
C THR A 242 -11.26 24.29 5.19
N HIS A 243 -12.05 23.69 6.10
CA HIS A 243 -12.73 22.42 5.84
C HIS A 243 -13.88 22.69 4.88
N LEU A 244 -13.74 22.28 3.62
CA LEU A 244 -14.75 22.45 2.59
C LEU A 244 -15.79 21.33 2.61
N ASP A 245 -15.32 20.10 2.78
CA ASP A 245 -16.13 18.89 2.80
C ASP A 245 -15.30 17.69 3.25
N ASP A 246 -15.95 16.60 3.62
CA ASP A 246 -15.33 15.30 3.85
C ASP A 246 -16.25 14.14 3.43
N ALA A 247 -15.64 12.99 3.14
CA ALA A 247 -16.34 11.82 2.60
C ALA A 247 -17.28 11.15 3.62
N SER A 248 -17.27 11.50 4.90
CA SER A 248 -18.16 10.89 5.92
C SER A 248 -19.63 11.22 5.69
N THR A 249 -19.90 12.34 5.02
CA THR A 249 -21.26 12.77 4.65
C THR A 249 -21.72 12.20 3.30
N HIS A 250 -20.85 11.47 2.59
CA HIS A 250 -21.09 10.90 1.26
C HIS A 250 -20.76 9.40 1.24
N PRO A 251 -21.67 8.52 1.70
CA PRO A 251 -21.39 7.08 1.83
C PRO A 251 -20.84 6.42 0.55
N ASP A 252 -21.32 6.84 -0.63
CA ASP A 252 -20.87 6.31 -1.92
C ASP A 252 -19.46 6.79 -2.33
N LEU A 253 -18.94 7.81 -1.65
CA LEU A 253 -17.62 8.38 -1.89
C LEU A 253 -16.60 7.99 -0.82
N LEU A 254 -16.98 7.21 0.19
CA LEU A 254 -16.03 6.65 1.17
C LEU A 254 -14.98 5.80 0.46
N GLY A 255 -13.76 5.87 0.96
CA GLY A 255 -12.69 4.97 0.53
C GLY A 255 -12.75 3.64 1.26
N SER A 256 -12.15 2.62 0.64
CA SER A 256 -11.93 1.33 1.28
C SER A 256 -10.53 0.80 0.98
N SER A 257 -10.11 -0.20 1.72
CA SER A 257 -8.86 -0.89 1.45
C SER A 257 -9.05 -2.02 0.45
N ALA A 258 -7.95 -2.43 -0.18
CA ALA A 258 -7.85 -3.62 -0.99
C ALA A 258 -6.51 -4.29 -0.72
N THR A 259 -6.51 -5.51 -0.17
CA THR A 259 -5.31 -6.34 -0.08
C THR A 259 -5.28 -7.25 -1.30
N VAL A 260 -4.30 -7.08 -2.15
CA VAL A 260 -4.17 -7.80 -3.41
C VAL A 260 -2.85 -8.57 -3.48
N VAL A 261 -2.89 -9.75 -4.08
CA VAL A 261 -1.75 -10.63 -4.29
C VAL A 261 -1.53 -10.86 -5.79
N SER A 262 -0.28 -10.98 -6.23
CA SER A 262 0.05 -11.30 -7.61
C SER A 262 -0.33 -12.74 -7.95
N GLU A 263 -0.82 -12.98 -9.19
CA GLU A 263 -1.10 -14.35 -9.66
C GLU A 263 0.19 -15.19 -9.74
N GLU A 264 1.35 -14.56 -9.92
CA GLU A 264 2.65 -15.23 -9.90
C GLU A 264 2.98 -15.80 -8.51
N TYR A 265 2.72 -15.04 -7.44
CA TYR A 265 2.92 -15.53 -6.08
C TYR A 265 1.92 -16.62 -5.73
N LEU A 266 0.66 -16.48 -6.13
CA LEU A 266 -0.37 -17.51 -5.94
C LEU A 266 -0.02 -18.82 -6.64
N ALA A 267 0.64 -18.78 -7.80
CA ALA A 267 1.11 -19.99 -8.46
C ALA A 267 2.18 -20.75 -7.65
N LYS A 268 2.95 -20.05 -6.82
CA LYS A 268 3.95 -20.63 -5.90
C LYS A 268 3.32 -21.04 -4.56
N PHE A 269 2.32 -20.31 -4.09
CA PHE A 269 1.62 -20.54 -2.83
C PHE A 269 0.09 -20.31 -2.97
N PRO A 270 -0.66 -21.28 -3.50
CA PRO A 270 -2.11 -21.14 -3.71
C PRO A 270 -2.92 -20.87 -2.44
N ASP A 271 -2.50 -21.41 -1.28
CA ASP A 271 -3.18 -21.24 0.00
C ASP A 271 -2.87 -19.90 0.69
N PHE A 272 -2.02 -19.05 0.10
CA PHE A 272 -1.61 -17.78 0.70
C PHE A 272 -2.78 -16.91 1.18
N PRO A 273 -3.90 -16.72 0.44
CA PRO A 273 -5.01 -15.90 0.91
C PRO A 273 -5.59 -16.38 2.24
N LYS A 274 -5.77 -17.70 2.38
CA LYS A 274 -6.27 -18.32 3.61
C LYS A 274 -5.29 -18.15 4.77
N VAL A 275 -4.01 -18.41 4.53
CA VAL A 275 -2.94 -18.30 5.52
C VAL A 275 -2.78 -16.86 6.00
N TRP A 276 -2.75 -15.89 5.07
CA TRP A 276 -2.65 -14.47 5.41
C TRP A 276 -3.84 -13.97 6.22
N ASN A 277 -5.07 -14.31 5.79
CA ASN A 277 -6.26 -13.88 6.50
C ASN A 277 -6.35 -14.49 7.90
N ALA A 278 -5.97 -15.75 8.08
CA ALA A 278 -5.90 -16.37 9.41
C ALA A 278 -4.87 -15.69 10.32
N ALA A 279 -3.69 -15.35 9.79
CA ALA A 279 -2.67 -14.62 10.56
C ALA A 279 -3.16 -13.20 10.93
N ARG A 280 -3.85 -12.51 10.01
CA ARG A 280 -4.48 -11.20 10.26
C ARG A 280 -5.57 -11.27 11.32
N GLU A 281 -6.42 -12.31 11.30
CA GLU A 281 -7.48 -12.51 12.30
C GLU A 281 -6.88 -12.71 13.71
N LYS A 282 -5.79 -13.47 13.85
CA LYS A 282 -5.05 -13.60 15.11
C LYS A 282 -4.49 -12.26 15.59
N ALA A 283 -3.90 -11.49 14.67
CA ALA A 283 -3.40 -10.17 14.97
C ALA A 283 -4.51 -9.21 15.42
N LEU A 284 -5.70 -9.27 14.79
CA LEU A 284 -6.85 -8.47 15.18
C LEU A 284 -7.41 -8.88 16.55
N ALA A 285 -7.41 -10.17 16.85
CA ALA A 285 -7.85 -10.66 18.17
C ALA A 285 -6.91 -10.17 19.28
N ASP A 286 -5.60 -10.17 19.04
CA ASP A 286 -4.60 -9.62 19.97
C ASP A 286 -4.76 -8.10 20.12
N LEU A 287 -4.90 -7.38 19.01
CA LEU A 287 -5.13 -5.93 18.97
C LEU A 287 -6.33 -5.54 19.86
N LYS A 288 -7.44 -6.24 19.75
CA LYS A 288 -8.67 -5.98 20.54
C LYS A 288 -8.46 -6.20 22.05
N GLN A 289 -7.48 -7.01 22.45
CA GLN A 289 -7.12 -7.22 23.85
C GLN A 289 -6.10 -6.17 24.35
N HIS A 290 -5.41 -5.47 23.45
CA HIS A 290 -4.35 -4.52 23.76
C HIS A 290 -4.63 -3.14 23.11
N GLU A 291 -5.87 -2.66 23.25
CA GLU A 291 -6.35 -1.45 22.56
C GLU A 291 -5.49 -0.21 22.84
N ASP A 292 -5.10 0.00 24.11
CA ASP A 292 -4.29 1.17 24.48
C ASP A 292 -2.89 1.10 23.84
N GLU A 293 -2.23 -0.06 23.90
CA GLU A 293 -0.92 -0.25 23.24
C GLU A 293 -1.02 -0.08 21.71
N TYR A 294 -2.14 -0.51 21.12
CA TYR A 294 -2.38 -0.33 19.70
C TYR A 294 -2.47 1.15 19.33
N TYR A 295 -3.14 1.98 20.12
CA TYR A 295 -3.20 3.41 19.85
C TYR A 295 -1.87 4.11 20.13
N GLU A 296 -1.06 3.66 21.08
CA GLU A 296 0.33 4.11 21.23
C GLU A 296 1.17 3.77 19.98
N PHE A 297 1.04 2.55 19.46
CA PHE A 297 1.67 2.16 18.20
C PHE A 297 1.22 3.03 17.02
N LEU A 298 -0.08 3.28 16.86
CA LEU A 298 -0.60 4.16 15.81
C LEU A 298 -0.10 5.59 15.96
N ALA A 299 -0.01 6.09 17.19
CA ALA A 299 0.52 7.41 17.49
C ALA A 299 2.00 7.52 17.10
N GLU A 300 2.78 6.48 17.36
CA GLU A 300 4.19 6.43 17.00
C GLU A 300 4.39 6.44 15.47
N ILE A 301 3.66 5.61 14.70
CA ILE A 301 3.79 5.57 13.24
C ILE A 301 3.19 6.79 12.55
N GLY A 302 2.20 7.45 13.18
CA GLY A 302 1.50 8.63 12.66
C GLY A 302 2.09 9.96 13.11
N ASP A 303 3.15 9.95 13.94
CA ASP A 303 3.71 11.16 14.58
C ASP A 303 2.62 12.04 15.20
N THR A 304 1.81 11.44 16.10
CA THR A 304 0.62 12.05 16.68
C THR A 304 0.41 11.59 18.14
N THR A 305 -0.76 11.89 18.72
CA THR A 305 -1.14 11.38 20.05
C THR A 305 -2.07 10.16 19.93
N PRO A 306 -2.11 9.27 20.95
CA PRO A 306 -3.03 8.12 20.95
C PRO A 306 -4.50 8.53 20.81
N GLU A 307 -4.90 9.66 21.42
CA GLU A 307 -6.28 10.17 21.34
C GLU A 307 -6.65 10.55 19.92
N LEU A 308 -5.76 11.27 19.21
CA LEU A 308 -6.02 11.66 17.82
C LEU A 308 -5.92 10.46 16.87
N ALA A 309 -5.01 9.51 17.13
CA ALA A 309 -4.94 8.25 16.41
C ALA A 309 -6.26 7.46 16.56
N LYS A 310 -6.84 7.40 17.77
CA LYS A 310 -8.12 6.74 18.06
C LYS A 310 -9.28 7.43 17.35
N GLN A 311 -9.30 8.74 17.32
CA GLN A 311 -10.34 9.52 16.65
C GLN A 311 -10.42 9.20 15.14
N VAL A 312 -9.26 9.07 14.47
CA VAL A 312 -9.21 8.91 13.01
C VAL A 312 -9.13 7.46 12.54
N ASN A 313 -8.82 6.52 13.43
CA ASN A 313 -8.71 5.09 13.14
C ASN A 313 -9.39 4.26 14.23
N PRO A 314 -10.72 4.38 14.41
CA PRO A 314 -11.41 3.59 15.42
C PRO A 314 -11.32 2.09 15.07
N ILE A 315 -11.08 1.25 16.07
CA ILE A 315 -10.98 -0.21 15.90
C ILE A 315 -12.24 -0.79 15.25
N SER A 316 -13.41 -0.19 15.49
CA SER A 316 -14.68 -0.58 14.88
C SER A 316 -14.68 -0.58 13.34
N ASP A 317 -13.80 0.19 12.71
CA ASP A 317 -13.69 0.26 11.26
C ASP A 317 -12.87 -0.90 10.68
N ILE A 318 -12.10 -1.61 11.51
CA ILE A 318 -11.33 -2.80 11.11
C ILE A 318 -12.29 -3.99 11.01
N LYS A 319 -12.37 -4.60 9.83
CA LYS A 319 -13.27 -5.72 9.58
C LYS A 319 -12.70 -7.03 10.13
N ASP A 320 -13.54 -7.82 10.79
CA ASP A 320 -13.18 -9.11 11.36
C ASP A 320 -12.91 -10.15 10.27
N THR A 321 -13.66 -10.09 9.19
CA THR A 321 -13.54 -11.01 8.05
C THR A 321 -12.85 -10.35 6.85
N ALA A 322 -12.33 -11.17 5.95
CA ALA A 322 -11.68 -10.70 4.72
C ALA A 322 -12.61 -9.84 3.84
N PHE A 323 -13.91 -10.20 3.81
CA PHE A 323 -14.92 -9.49 3.04
C PHE A 323 -16.22 -9.39 3.82
N THR A 324 -16.92 -8.27 3.66
CA THR A 324 -18.30 -8.06 4.13
C THR A 324 -19.20 -7.78 2.94
N GLU A 325 -20.51 -7.98 3.09
CA GLU A 325 -21.48 -7.69 2.03
C GLU A 325 -21.47 -6.20 1.68
N ASP A 326 -21.53 -5.31 2.69
CA ASP A 326 -21.50 -3.86 2.46
C ASP A 326 -20.17 -3.38 1.88
N GLY A 327 -19.06 -3.97 2.31
CA GLY A 327 -17.75 -3.69 1.73
C GLY A 327 -17.67 -4.08 0.25
N THR A 328 -18.24 -5.23 -0.11
CA THR A 328 -18.32 -5.67 -1.51
C THR A 328 -19.19 -4.74 -2.34
N LYS A 329 -20.34 -4.30 -1.83
CA LYS A 329 -21.19 -3.30 -2.48
C LYS A 329 -20.46 -1.98 -2.71
N LEU A 330 -19.68 -1.52 -1.73
CA LEU A 330 -18.87 -0.31 -1.87
C LEU A 330 -17.81 -0.46 -2.97
N LEU A 331 -17.13 -1.62 -3.04
CA LEU A 331 -16.17 -1.91 -4.14
C LEU A 331 -16.85 -1.91 -5.51
N GLU A 332 -18.03 -2.50 -5.64
CA GLU A 332 -18.81 -2.49 -6.88
C GLU A 332 -19.21 -1.08 -7.28
N GLY A 333 -19.72 -0.28 -6.32
CA GLY A 333 -20.04 1.13 -6.54
C GLY A 333 -18.82 1.95 -6.97
N THR A 334 -17.68 1.76 -6.30
CA THR A 334 -16.41 2.37 -6.67
C THR A 334 -15.99 1.99 -8.10
N LYS A 335 -16.03 0.69 -8.44
CA LYS A 335 -15.68 0.18 -9.78
C LYS A 335 -16.60 0.79 -10.85
N ASN A 336 -17.91 0.80 -10.63
CA ASN A 336 -18.88 1.37 -11.56
C ASN A 336 -18.62 2.86 -11.80
N PHE A 337 -18.40 3.64 -10.74
CA PHE A 337 -18.04 5.05 -10.85
C PHE A 337 -16.75 5.25 -11.67
N LEU A 338 -15.71 4.46 -11.40
CA LEU A 338 -14.43 4.58 -12.11
C LEU A 338 -14.55 4.25 -13.61
N VAL A 339 -15.42 3.31 -13.97
CA VAL A 339 -15.72 2.96 -15.38
C VAL A 339 -16.52 4.09 -16.05
N GLU A 340 -17.56 4.61 -15.38
CA GLU A 340 -18.39 5.71 -15.88
C GLU A 340 -17.55 6.97 -16.15
N GLU A 341 -16.70 7.35 -15.20
CA GLU A 341 -15.82 8.51 -15.30
C GLU A 341 -14.57 8.25 -16.18
N LYS A 342 -14.47 7.08 -16.82
CA LYS A 342 -13.35 6.68 -17.69
C LYS A 342 -11.98 6.70 -16.97
N LEU A 343 -11.98 6.55 -15.66
CA LEU A 343 -10.78 6.39 -14.85
C LEU A 343 -10.28 4.95 -14.86
N ALA A 344 -11.17 3.98 -15.02
CA ALA A 344 -10.85 2.57 -15.26
C ALA A 344 -11.06 2.23 -16.75
N LYS A 345 -10.14 1.43 -17.33
CA LYS A 345 -10.15 1.14 -18.78
C LYS A 345 -11.22 0.16 -19.21
N LYS A 346 -11.59 -0.79 -18.34
CA LYS A 346 -12.52 -1.89 -18.63
C LYS A 346 -13.41 -2.13 -17.43
N ASP A 347 -14.63 -2.55 -17.70
CA ASP A 347 -15.53 -3.12 -16.69
C ASP A 347 -15.17 -4.58 -16.39
N PHE A 348 -15.48 -5.04 -15.17
CA PHE A 348 -15.28 -6.41 -14.72
C PHE A 348 -16.19 -6.71 -13.52
N ASN A 349 -16.39 -7.98 -13.19
CA ASN A 349 -17.12 -8.35 -11.97
C ASN A 349 -16.15 -8.41 -10.79
N ILE A 350 -16.49 -7.76 -9.69
CA ILE A 350 -15.68 -7.84 -8.46
C ILE A 350 -15.50 -9.29 -8.01
N SER A 351 -16.53 -10.14 -8.17
CA SER A 351 -16.48 -11.56 -7.85
C SER A 351 -15.40 -12.34 -8.62
N ASP A 352 -15.07 -11.93 -9.85
CA ASP A 352 -14.04 -12.57 -10.66
C ASP A 352 -12.63 -12.22 -10.17
N TRP A 353 -12.50 -11.08 -9.49
CA TRP A 353 -11.25 -10.61 -8.91
C TRP A 353 -11.01 -11.15 -7.50
N GLN A 354 -12.08 -11.32 -6.70
CA GLN A 354 -12.01 -11.83 -5.32
C GLN A 354 -11.58 -13.30 -5.27
N LEU A 355 -10.75 -13.62 -4.27
CA LEU A 355 -10.51 -14.98 -3.77
C LEU A 355 -11.13 -15.10 -2.38
N LYS A 356 -12.07 -16.03 -2.22
CA LYS A 356 -12.77 -16.34 -0.96
C LYS A 356 -12.09 -17.49 -0.24
#